data_37b797564f1f4428d1fe7924d10c525c
#
_entry.id   37b797564f1f4428d1fe7924d10c525c
#
_cell.length_a   1.000
_cell.length_b   1.000
_cell.length_c   1.000
_cell.angle_alpha   90.00
_cell.angle_beta   90.00
_cell.angle_gamma   90.00
#
_symmetry.space_group_name_H-M   'P 1'
#
loop_
_entity.id
_entity.type
_entity.pdbx_description
1 polymer ?
#
loop_
_entity_poly.entity_id
_entity_poly.type
_entity_poly.pdbx_seq_one_letter_code
_entity_poly.pdbx_strand_id
1 'polypeptide(L)'
;MPATHILQTIAYVCSPYKQKFGVPRQPGLVPSARVCIEFLPEFSADCVRGLESFSHIWVQFVFHGVAGAGWQPLVRPPRLGGNRKMGVFATRSPFRPNPLGLSLLKLERIETEGGVRLWCGGADLLDGTPVLDIKPYLPFVEAQPDAAPGFAAVPPVLLEVAWADEINAASLPLPIRLLIEQSIAQDPRPAYQDTPQRVYKMAVDDWEVAFRIENGTALIEAVMEAAG
;
A
#
# COMPACT_ATOMS: atom_id res chain seq x y z
N MET A 1 -21.23 -8.62 -28.02
CA MET A 1 -20.69 -7.69 -27.02
C MET A 1 -19.74 -8.48 -26.15
N PRO A 2 -18.64 -7.90 -25.64
CA PRO A 2 -17.79 -8.61 -24.68
C PRO A 2 -18.61 -8.96 -23.43
N ALA A 3 -18.38 -10.15 -22.88
CA ALA A 3 -19.07 -10.59 -21.65
C ALA A 3 -18.63 -9.70 -20.45
N THR A 4 -19.59 -9.32 -19.63
CA THR A 4 -19.35 -8.64 -18.36
C THR A 4 -19.44 -9.67 -17.24
N HIS A 5 -18.45 -9.68 -16.34
CA HIS A 5 -18.42 -10.51 -15.13
C HIS A 5 -18.64 -9.62 -13.92
N ILE A 6 -19.55 -10.03 -13.05
CA ILE A 6 -19.81 -9.35 -11.77
C ILE A 6 -18.96 -10.07 -10.70
N LEU A 7 -18.18 -9.31 -9.96
CA LEU A 7 -17.38 -9.80 -8.83
C LEU A 7 -18.00 -9.31 -7.52
N GLN A 8 -18.05 -10.18 -6.51
CA GLN A 8 -18.54 -9.85 -5.18
C GLN A 8 -17.38 -9.39 -4.30
N THR A 9 -17.59 -8.33 -3.53
CA THR A 9 -16.70 -7.95 -2.43
C THR A 9 -16.89 -8.96 -1.30
N ILE A 10 -15.77 -9.51 -0.79
CA ILE A 10 -15.79 -10.48 0.31
C ILE A 10 -15.36 -9.86 1.65
N ALA A 11 -14.58 -8.76 1.59
CA ALA A 11 -14.01 -8.12 2.76
C ALA A 11 -13.65 -6.66 2.45
N TYR A 12 -13.40 -5.87 3.48
CA TYR A 12 -12.82 -4.53 3.38
C TYR A 12 -11.52 -4.45 4.17
N VAL A 13 -10.62 -3.61 3.69
CA VAL A 13 -9.34 -3.35 4.35
C VAL A 13 -9.48 -2.20 5.34
N CYS A 14 -9.11 -2.43 6.61
CA CYS A 14 -8.84 -1.38 7.59
C CYS A 14 -7.33 -1.11 7.57
N SER A 15 -6.96 0.08 7.14
CA SER A 15 -5.57 0.48 6.90
C SER A 15 -5.22 1.78 7.63
N PRO A 16 -3.96 1.95 8.05
CA PRO A 16 -3.49 3.23 8.56
C PRO A 16 -3.41 4.31 7.46
N TYR A 17 -3.47 3.94 6.19
CA TYR A 17 -3.44 4.87 5.07
C TYR A 17 -4.85 5.34 4.70
N LYS A 18 -5.28 6.48 5.24
CA LYS A 18 -6.60 7.07 4.97
C LYS A 18 -6.68 7.84 3.65
N GLN A 19 -5.53 8.16 3.06
CA GLN A 19 -5.41 8.89 1.79
C GLN A 19 -4.35 8.27 0.89
N LYS A 20 -4.40 8.56 -0.42
CA LYS A 20 -3.46 7.99 -1.41
C LYS A 20 -2.01 8.41 -1.20
N PHE A 21 -1.79 9.61 -0.68
CA PHE A 21 -0.45 10.12 -0.42
C PHE A 21 0.15 9.40 0.78
N GLY A 22 1.32 8.79 0.60
CA GLY A 22 2.00 7.98 1.62
C GLY A 22 1.75 6.48 1.51
N VAL A 23 0.74 6.01 0.76
CA VAL A 23 0.55 4.58 0.51
C VAL A 23 1.78 4.02 -0.22
N PRO A 24 2.40 2.92 0.27
CA PRO A 24 3.52 2.28 -0.42
C PRO A 24 3.14 1.88 -1.85
N ARG A 25 4.08 2.05 -2.78
CA ARG A 25 3.81 1.74 -4.20
C ARG A 25 3.76 0.26 -4.52
N GLN A 26 4.27 -0.58 -3.63
CA GLN A 26 4.25 -2.05 -3.71
C GLN A 26 4.24 -2.65 -2.30
N PRO A 27 3.71 -3.87 -2.14
CA PRO A 27 3.76 -4.57 -0.86
C PRO A 27 5.21 -4.85 -0.45
N GLY A 28 5.46 -4.90 0.86
CA GLY A 28 6.77 -5.18 1.45
C GLY A 28 7.73 -3.99 1.52
N LEU A 29 7.45 -2.86 0.86
CA LEU A 29 8.34 -1.68 0.90
C LEU A 29 8.28 -0.94 2.25
N VAL A 30 7.21 -1.08 3.00
CA VAL A 30 7.01 -0.55 4.35
C VAL A 30 6.66 -1.71 5.28
N PRO A 31 7.64 -2.41 5.86
CA PRO A 31 7.40 -3.59 6.69
C PRO A 31 6.52 -3.34 7.92
N SER A 32 6.51 -2.11 8.45
CA SER A 32 5.67 -1.71 9.58
C SER A 32 4.21 -1.44 9.19
N ALA A 33 3.88 -1.33 7.91
CA ALA A 33 2.50 -1.13 7.47
C ALA A 33 1.68 -2.40 7.73
N ARG A 34 0.75 -2.31 8.67
CA ARG A 34 -0.19 -3.38 9.01
C ARG A 34 -1.59 -3.00 8.64
N VAL A 35 -2.32 -3.97 8.12
CA VAL A 35 -3.74 -3.83 7.79
C VAL A 35 -4.53 -4.98 8.40
N CYS A 36 -5.80 -4.73 8.64
CA CYS A 36 -6.79 -5.74 8.95
C CYS A 36 -7.71 -5.92 7.75
N ILE A 37 -7.89 -7.14 7.25
CA ILE A 37 -8.88 -7.48 6.23
C ILE A 37 -10.09 -8.04 6.97
N GLU A 38 -11.17 -7.27 7.03
CA GLU A 38 -12.41 -7.61 7.71
C GLU A 38 -13.40 -8.21 6.72
N PHE A 39 -13.74 -9.48 6.91
CA PHE A 39 -14.69 -10.17 6.04
C PHE A 39 -16.12 -9.72 6.32
N LEU A 40 -16.95 -9.74 5.28
CA LEU A 40 -18.38 -9.53 5.43
C LEU A 40 -19.02 -10.66 6.23
N PRO A 41 -20.14 -10.41 6.92
CA PRO A 41 -20.74 -11.36 7.87
C PRO A 41 -21.15 -12.72 7.27
N GLU A 42 -21.41 -12.78 5.97
CA GLU A 42 -21.73 -14.04 5.27
C GLU A 42 -20.56 -15.01 5.13
N PHE A 43 -19.31 -14.58 5.37
CA PHE A 43 -18.11 -15.40 5.30
C PHE A 43 -17.72 -15.90 6.69
N SER A 44 -17.96 -17.18 6.95
CA SER A 44 -17.67 -17.81 8.24
C SER A 44 -16.20 -18.20 8.40
N ALA A 45 -15.82 -18.63 9.62
CA ALA A 45 -14.51 -19.16 9.94
C ALA A 45 -14.08 -20.35 9.06
N ASP A 46 -15.05 -21.08 8.49
CA ASP A 46 -14.77 -22.21 7.60
C ASP A 46 -14.06 -21.76 6.30
N CYS A 47 -14.31 -20.53 5.85
CA CYS A 47 -13.67 -19.98 4.65
C CYS A 47 -12.15 -19.78 4.80
N VAL A 48 -11.65 -19.66 6.02
CA VAL A 48 -10.23 -19.44 6.31
C VAL A 48 -9.55 -20.64 6.99
N ARG A 49 -10.27 -21.76 7.14
CA ARG A 49 -9.75 -22.97 7.76
C ARG A 49 -8.55 -23.49 6.97
N GLY A 50 -7.40 -23.70 7.63
CA GLY A 50 -6.15 -24.15 7.04
C GLY A 50 -5.27 -23.00 6.51
N LEU A 51 -5.78 -21.76 6.46
CA LEU A 51 -4.98 -20.62 6.00
C LEU A 51 -3.85 -20.26 6.97
N GLU A 52 -3.98 -20.62 8.25
CA GLU A 52 -2.97 -20.44 9.31
C GLU A 52 -1.65 -21.18 9.04
N SER A 53 -1.64 -22.14 8.15
CA SER A 53 -0.43 -22.86 7.74
C SER A 53 0.42 -22.09 6.71
N PHE A 54 -0.11 -21.00 6.16
CA PHE A 54 0.57 -20.20 5.14
C PHE A 54 1.08 -18.87 5.74
N SER A 55 2.32 -18.52 5.42
CA SER A 55 2.95 -17.28 5.87
C SER A 55 2.58 -16.06 5.02
N HIS A 56 2.16 -16.26 3.77
CA HIS A 56 1.84 -15.19 2.82
C HIS A 56 0.58 -15.55 2.02
N ILE A 57 -0.15 -14.50 1.66
CA ILE A 57 -1.37 -14.59 0.88
C ILE A 57 -1.35 -13.56 -0.25
N TRP A 58 -1.89 -13.95 -1.41
CA TRP A 58 -2.31 -13.03 -2.46
C TRP A 58 -3.66 -12.42 -2.10
N VAL A 59 -3.74 -11.11 -2.15
CA VAL A 59 -4.99 -10.35 -1.97
C VAL A 59 -5.33 -9.70 -3.29
N GLN A 60 -6.50 -10.05 -3.86
CA GLN A 60 -7.07 -9.42 -5.05
C GLN A 60 -8.10 -8.38 -4.62
N PHE A 61 -8.00 -7.16 -5.14
CA PHE A 61 -8.79 -6.04 -4.67
C PHE A 61 -9.14 -5.05 -5.79
N VAL A 62 -10.03 -4.12 -5.50
CA VAL A 62 -10.39 -3.04 -6.42
C VAL A 62 -9.64 -1.76 -6.04
N PHE A 63 -9.03 -1.10 -7.03
CA PHE A 63 -8.51 0.26 -6.86
C PHE A 63 -9.65 1.28 -6.76
N HIS A 64 -10.43 1.22 -5.67
CA HIS A 64 -11.64 2.03 -5.46
C HIS A 64 -11.35 3.53 -5.47
N GLY A 65 -10.15 3.95 -5.02
CA GLY A 65 -9.74 5.34 -4.99
C GLY A 65 -9.59 6.01 -6.37
N VAL A 66 -9.71 5.27 -7.49
CA VAL A 66 -9.73 5.80 -8.86
C VAL A 66 -11.03 5.47 -9.58
N ALA A 67 -12.06 5.04 -8.85
CA ALA A 67 -13.37 4.74 -9.42
C ALA A 67 -13.90 5.94 -10.20
N GLY A 68 -14.36 5.71 -11.44
CA GLY A 68 -14.86 6.77 -12.32
C GLY A 68 -13.81 7.58 -13.10
N ALA A 69 -12.51 7.41 -12.81
CA ALA A 69 -11.46 8.14 -13.53
C ALA A 69 -11.21 7.64 -14.97
N GLY A 70 -11.84 6.51 -15.35
CA GLY A 70 -11.62 5.86 -16.64
C GLY A 70 -10.24 5.18 -16.73
N TRP A 71 -10.04 4.42 -17.79
CA TRP A 71 -8.78 3.76 -18.06
C TRP A 71 -7.99 4.48 -19.14
N GLN A 72 -6.68 4.26 -19.18
CA GLN A 72 -5.79 4.88 -20.14
C GLN A 72 -4.90 3.81 -20.78
N PRO A 73 -4.78 3.75 -22.12
CA PRO A 73 -3.92 2.76 -22.79
C PRO A 73 -2.43 3.00 -22.50
N LEU A 74 -2.05 4.25 -22.24
CA LEU A 74 -0.68 4.67 -21.91
C LEU A 74 -0.66 5.42 -20.58
N VAL A 75 0.24 5.04 -19.71
CA VAL A 75 0.47 5.68 -18.39
C VAL A 75 1.94 6.09 -18.24
N ARG A 76 2.22 6.94 -17.25
CA ARG A 76 3.59 7.40 -16.94
C ARG A 76 4.03 6.83 -15.60
N PRO A 77 4.81 5.74 -15.59
CA PRO A 77 5.32 5.16 -14.35
C PRO A 77 6.23 6.16 -13.61
N PRO A 78 6.04 6.39 -12.29
CA PRO A 78 6.93 7.26 -11.52
C PRO A 78 8.40 6.85 -11.58
N ARG A 79 8.70 5.55 -11.61
CA ARG A 79 10.06 5.00 -11.74
C ARG A 79 10.81 5.44 -13.00
N LEU A 80 10.10 5.87 -14.03
CA LEU A 80 10.67 6.40 -15.27
C LEU A 80 10.67 7.93 -15.30
N GLY A 81 10.68 8.58 -14.12
CA GLY A 81 10.69 10.04 -13.97
C GLY A 81 9.38 10.72 -14.40
N GLY A 82 8.30 9.95 -14.63
CA GLY A 82 7.00 10.48 -15.06
C GLY A 82 6.97 11.00 -16.51
N ASN A 83 8.07 10.95 -17.27
CA ASN A 83 8.17 11.47 -18.64
C ASN A 83 7.92 10.40 -19.70
N ARG A 84 8.36 9.17 -19.47
CA ARG A 84 8.19 8.06 -20.41
C ARG A 84 6.82 7.42 -20.28
N LYS A 85 6.11 7.30 -21.42
CA LYS A 85 4.83 6.57 -21.49
C LYS A 85 5.08 5.08 -21.67
N MET A 86 4.30 4.27 -20.96
CA MET A 86 4.30 2.81 -21.06
C MET A 86 2.86 2.32 -21.25
N GLY A 87 2.69 1.19 -21.95
CA GLY A 87 1.39 0.51 -22.01
C GLY A 87 0.90 0.14 -20.61
N VAL A 88 -0.39 0.32 -20.35
CA VAL A 88 -0.98 0.09 -19.02
C VAL A 88 -0.71 -1.33 -18.52
N PHE A 89 -0.71 -2.33 -19.40
CA PHE A 89 -0.46 -3.73 -19.03
C PHE A 89 1.02 -4.04 -18.76
N ALA A 90 1.94 -3.16 -19.18
CA ALA A 90 3.35 -3.23 -18.80
C ALA A 90 3.62 -2.54 -17.45
N THR A 91 2.59 -2.14 -16.72
CA THR A 91 2.68 -1.43 -15.43
C THR A 91 1.69 -1.99 -14.42
N ARG A 92 1.82 -1.56 -13.15
CA ARG A 92 0.85 -1.81 -12.07
C ARG A 92 -0.04 -0.60 -11.79
N SER A 93 -0.27 0.24 -12.82
CA SER A 93 -1.13 1.42 -12.70
C SER A 93 -2.57 1.03 -12.37
N PRO A 94 -3.28 1.79 -11.51
CA PRO A 94 -4.69 1.57 -11.22
C PRO A 94 -5.63 1.97 -12.37
N PHE A 95 -5.16 2.77 -13.35
CA PHE A 95 -5.96 3.25 -14.50
C PHE A 95 -6.07 2.17 -15.58
N ARG A 96 -6.60 1.00 -15.19
CA ARG A 96 -6.75 -0.20 -16.02
C ARG A 96 -8.21 -0.37 -16.46
N PRO A 97 -8.48 -1.12 -17.57
CA PRO A 97 -9.86 -1.44 -17.97
C PRO A 97 -10.68 -2.09 -16.85
N ASN A 98 -10.06 -3.03 -16.11
CA ASN A 98 -10.55 -3.55 -14.86
C ASN A 98 -9.60 -3.07 -13.77
N PRO A 99 -10.00 -2.16 -12.86
CA PRO A 99 -9.12 -1.57 -11.87
C PRO A 99 -8.82 -2.54 -10.72
N LEU A 100 -8.30 -3.73 -11.08
CA LEU A 100 -7.95 -4.79 -10.15
C LEU A 100 -6.50 -4.65 -9.69
N GLY A 101 -6.29 -4.78 -8.39
CA GLY A 101 -5.00 -4.86 -7.75
C GLY A 101 -4.71 -6.29 -7.28
N LEU A 102 -3.42 -6.58 -7.08
CA LEU A 102 -2.91 -7.83 -6.56
C LEU A 102 -1.70 -7.54 -5.69
N SER A 103 -1.78 -7.86 -4.40
CA SER A 103 -0.69 -7.67 -3.44
C SER A 103 -0.38 -8.96 -2.71
N LEU A 104 0.91 -9.27 -2.58
CA LEU A 104 1.40 -10.37 -1.74
C LEU A 104 1.66 -9.82 -0.35
N LEU A 105 0.86 -10.24 0.63
CA LEU A 105 0.95 -9.78 2.00
C LEU A 105 1.43 -10.88 2.93
N LYS A 106 2.19 -10.52 3.96
CA LYS A 106 2.54 -11.41 5.05
C LYS A 106 1.32 -11.62 5.94
N LEU A 107 0.85 -12.84 6.08
CA LEU A 107 -0.20 -13.19 7.04
C LEU A 107 0.42 -13.29 8.43
N GLU A 108 -0.03 -12.46 9.37
CA GLU A 108 0.50 -12.40 10.73
C GLU A 108 -0.42 -13.10 11.74
N ARG A 109 -1.74 -12.95 11.57
CA ARG A 109 -2.73 -13.50 12.49
C ARG A 109 -4.09 -13.65 11.83
N ILE A 110 -4.87 -14.65 12.25
CA ILE A 110 -6.26 -14.88 11.89
C ILE A 110 -7.09 -14.79 13.16
N GLU A 111 -8.17 -14.04 13.12
CA GLU A 111 -9.19 -13.96 14.17
C GLU A 111 -10.52 -14.44 13.58
N THR A 112 -11.25 -15.23 14.34
CA THR A 112 -12.56 -15.79 13.91
C THR A 112 -13.68 -15.54 14.92
N GLU A 113 -13.34 -15.03 16.10
CA GLU A 113 -14.31 -14.63 17.11
C GLU A 113 -14.91 -13.26 16.78
N GLY A 114 -16.23 -13.18 16.71
CA GLY A 114 -16.93 -11.93 16.38
C GLY A 114 -16.81 -11.49 14.93
N GLY A 115 -16.46 -12.41 14.01
CA GLY A 115 -16.23 -12.18 12.59
C GLY A 115 -14.82 -12.60 12.16
N VAL A 116 -14.64 -12.82 10.86
CA VAL A 116 -13.33 -13.23 10.31
C VAL A 116 -12.48 -12.00 10.01
N ARG A 117 -11.27 -11.96 10.57
CA ARG A 117 -10.28 -10.91 10.33
C ARG A 117 -8.91 -11.52 10.06
N LEU A 118 -8.24 -11.01 9.03
CA LEU A 118 -6.85 -11.36 8.72
C LEU A 118 -5.96 -10.14 8.96
N TRP A 119 -4.98 -10.27 9.84
CA TRP A 119 -3.97 -9.26 10.09
C TRP A 119 -2.76 -9.52 9.21
N CYS A 120 -2.41 -8.51 8.40
CA CYS A 120 -1.37 -8.62 7.39
C CYS A 120 -0.33 -7.52 7.52
N GLY A 121 0.93 -7.88 7.34
CA GLY A 121 2.06 -6.95 7.34
C GLY A 121 2.58 -6.61 5.95
N GLY A 122 3.30 -5.48 5.85
CA GLY A 122 3.90 -5.00 4.61
C GLY A 122 2.89 -4.56 3.55
N ALA A 123 1.73 -4.08 3.97
CA ALA A 123 0.63 -3.78 3.06
C ALA A 123 0.81 -2.44 2.30
N ASP A 124 0.28 -2.41 1.08
CA ASP A 124 0.23 -1.26 0.18
C ASP A 124 -1.23 -0.89 -0.16
N LEU A 125 -2.13 -1.06 0.79
CA LEU A 125 -3.57 -0.94 0.62
C LEU A 125 -4.13 0.30 1.32
N LEU A 126 -4.96 1.05 0.59
CA LEU A 126 -5.72 2.18 1.12
C LEU A 126 -6.84 1.69 2.02
N ASP A 127 -7.19 2.46 3.03
CA ASP A 127 -8.34 2.19 3.89
C ASP A 127 -9.65 2.06 3.09
N GLY A 128 -10.54 1.17 3.52
CA GLY A 128 -11.79 0.89 2.81
C GLY A 128 -11.64 0.15 1.48
N THR A 129 -10.45 -0.37 1.13
CA THR A 129 -10.24 -1.12 -0.12
C THR A 129 -11.10 -2.38 -0.16
N PRO A 130 -11.98 -2.54 -1.18
CA PRO A 130 -12.77 -3.76 -1.35
C PRO A 130 -11.88 -4.93 -1.80
N VAL A 131 -11.91 -6.02 -1.06
CA VAL A 131 -11.23 -7.29 -1.38
C VAL A 131 -12.19 -8.21 -2.11
N LEU A 132 -11.71 -8.83 -3.18
CA LEU A 132 -12.50 -9.70 -4.06
C LEU A 132 -12.16 -11.18 -3.89
N ASP A 133 -10.90 -11.50 -3.56
CA ASP A 133 -10.43 -12.88 -3.40
C ASP A 133 -9.13 -12.92 -2.61
N ILE A 134 -8.88 -14.05 -1.95
CA ILE A 134 -7.65 -14.35 -1.24
C ILE A 134 -7.19 -15.75 -1.62
N LYS A 135 -5.88 -15.89 -1.93
CA LYS A 135 -5.26 -17.18 -2.22
C LYS A 135 -3.97 -17.34 -1.40
N PRO A 136 -3.65 -18.55 -0.93
CA PRO A 136 -2.35 -18.80 -0.32
C PRO A 136 -1.23 -18.60 -1.36
N TYR A 137 -0.07 -18.13 -0.91
CA TYR A 137 1.13 -18.06 -1.74
C TYR A 137 1.85 -19.42 -1.73
N LEU A 138 2.19 -19.92 -2.91
CA LEU A 138 2.84 -21.21 -3.11
C LEU A 138 4.28 -21.02 -3.64
N PRO A 139 5.31 -20.94 -2.77
CA PRO A 139 6.67 -20.59 -3.19
C PRO A 139 7.25 -21.50 -4.27
N PHE A 140 6.93 -22.80 -4.25
CA PHE A 140 7.53 -23.79 -5.16
C PHE A 140 7.13 -23.58 -6.64
N VAL A 141 6.04 -22.86 -6.92
CA VAL A 141 5.56 -22.61 -8.29
C VAL A 141 5.54 -21.12 -8.63
N GLU A 142 5.36 -20.24 -7.64
CA GLU A 142 5.19 -18.80 -7.86
C GLU A 142 6.50 -18.00 -7.76
N ALA A 143 7.50 -18.50 -6.99
CA ALA A 143 8.80 -17.84 -6.92
C ALA A 143 9.58 -18.06 -8.22
N GLN A 144 9.90 -16.98 -8.92
CA GLN A 144 10.65 -16.98 -10.17
C GLN A 144 11.86 -16.06 -10.06
N PRO A 145 12.95 -16.50 -9.38
CA PRO A 145 14.11 -15.65 -9.10
C PRO A 145 14.82 -15.15 -10.37
N ASP A 146 14.74 -15.92 -11.47
CA ASP A 146 15.37 -15.58 -12.74
C ASP A 146 14.48 -14.75 -13.68
N ALA A 147 13.30 -14.30 -13.20
CA ALA A 147 12.38 -13.51 -14.02
C ALA A 147 13.00 -12.17 -14.40
N ALA A 148 12.91 -11.80 -15.68
CA ALA A 148 13.40 -10.51 -16.17
C ALA A 148 12.57 -9.35 -15.56
N PRO A 149 13.19 -8.40 -14.85
CA PRO A 149 12.49 -7.38 -14.07
C PRO A 149 11.98 -6.19 -14.90
N GLY A 150 12.29 -6.13 -16.18
CA GLY A 150 11.97 -4.99 -17.05
C GLY A 150 12.59 -3.68 -16.53
N PHE A 151 11.78 -2.61 -16.48
CA PHE A 151 12.23 -1.31 -15.97
C PHE A 151 12.25 -1.23 -14.43
N ALA A 152 11.91 -2.30 -13.73
CA ALA A 152 11.82 -2.36 -12.26
C ALA A 152 12.96 -3.20 -11.63
N ALA A 153 14.13 -3.20 -12.25
CA ALA A 153 15.26 -4.07 -11.88
C ALA A 153 15.83 -3.81 -10.48
N VAL A 154 15.74 -2.58 -9.99
CA VAL A 154 16.30 -2.20 -8.68
C VAL A 154 15.22 -1.67 -7.74
N PRO A 155 15.36 -1.84 -6.42
CA PRO A 155 14.48 -1.19 -5.46
C PRO A 155 14.49 0.34 -5.62
N PRO A 156 13.45 1.05 -5.14
CA PRO A 156 13.51 2.51 -5.04
C PRO A 156 14.65 2.93 -4.10
N VAL A 157 15.30 4.05 -4.44
CA VAL A 157 16.21 4.72 -3.51
C VAL A 157 15.38 5.28 -2.37
N LEU A 158 15.80 5.01 -1.14
CA LEU A 158 15.13 5.52 0.05
C LEU A 158 15.69 6.91 0.40
N LEU A 159 14.82 7.79 0.89
CA LEU A 159 15.23 9.02 1.53
C LEU A 159 15.80 8.71 2.92
N GLU A 160 16.78 9.50 3.36
CA GLU A 160 17.07 9.63 4.77
C GLU A 160 15.90 10.35 5.46
N VAL A 161 15.54 9.93 6.68
CA VAL A 161 14.47 10.55 7.45
C VAL A 161 15.05 11.09 8.74
N ALA A 162 14.88 12.39 8.95
CA ALA A 162 15.29 13.09 10.16
C ALA A 162 14.07 13.74 10.82
N TRP A 163 14.16 13.95 12.13
CA TRP A 163 13.18 14.67 12.93
C TRP A 163 13.74 16.03 13.30
N ALA A 164 12.94 17.07 13.22
CA ALA A 164 13.35 18.38 13.71
C ALA A 164 13.60 18.33 15.24
N ASP A 165 14.54 19.12 15.72
CA ASP A 165 15.00 19.08 17.12
C ASP A 165 13.88 19.34 18.15
N GLU A 166 12.86 20.09 17.76
CA GLU A 166 11.70 20.42 18.57
C GLU A 166 10.72 19.24 18.75
N ILE A 167 10.86 18.18 17.93
CA ILE A 167 9.95 17.04 17.93
C ILE A 167 10.54 15.90 18.77
N ASN A 168 9.87 15.57 19.87
CA ASN A 168 10.21 14.39 20.64
C ASN A 168 9.63 13.13 19.96
N ALA A 169 10.33 12.61 18.96
CA ALA A 169 9.93 11.37 18.27
C ALA A 169 9.77 10.16 19.21
N ALA A 170 10.46 10.15 20.35
CA ALA A 170 10.37 9.09 21.34
C ALA A 170 9.04 9.10 22.13
N SER A 171 8.27 10.18 22.07
CA SER A 171 6.93 10.24 22.68
C SER A 171 5.88 9.49 21.87
N LEU A 172 6.15 9.23 20.58
CA LEU A 172 5.26 8.44 19.72
C LEU A 172 5.40 6.93 20.02
N PRO A 173 4.31 6.17 19.96
CA PRO A 173 4.39 4.71 20.00
C PRO A 173 5.33 4.20 18.90
N LEU A 174 6.23 3.27 19.25
CA LEU A 174 7.24 2.76 18.31
C LEU A 174 6.64 2.27 16.96
N PRO A 175 5.50 1.55 16.92
CA PRO A 175 4.91 1.12 15.64
C PRO A 175 4.52 2.31 14.74
N ILE A 176 3.97 3.37 15.32
CA ILE A 176 3.58 4.59 14.58
C ILE A 176 4.81 5.33 14.05
N ARG A 177 5.82 5.49 14.89
CA ARG A 177 7.08 6.13 14.48
C ARG A 177 7.71 5.38 13.32
N LEU A 178 7.84 4.06 13.40
CA LEU A 178 8.39 3.24 12.31
C LEU A 178 7.54 3.33 11.04
N LEU A 179 6.22 3.36 11.16
CA LEU A 179 5.32 3.48 10.02
C LEU A 179 5.52 4.83 9.32
N ILE A 180 5.61 5.93 10.06
CA ILE A 180 5.87 7.28 9.55
C ILE A 180 7.23 7.31 8.83
N GLU A 181 8.31 6.91 9.51
CA GLU A 181 9.67 6.94 8.97
C GLU A 181 9.78 6.11 7.70
N GLN A 182 9.30 4.88 7.70
CA GLN A 182 9.38 4.00 6.55
C GLN A 182 8.51 4.48 5.37
N SER A 183 7.32 5.03 5.64
CA SER A 183 6.45 5.57 4.59
C SER A 183 7.06 6.81 3.91
N ILE A 184 7.64 7.71 4.69
CA ILE A 184 8.31 8.91 4.17
C ILE A 184 9.59 8.53 3.42
N ALA A 185 10.35 7.53 3.90
CA ALA A 185 11.55 7.05 3.24
C ALA A 185 11.29 6.55 1.81
N GLN A 186 10.06 6.11 1.48
CA GLN A 186 9.67 5.68 0.12
C GLN A 186 9.47 6.84 -0.87
N ASP A 187 9.73 8.09 -0.48
CA ASP A 187 9.48 9.30 -1.27
C ASP A 187 8.07 9.33 -1.89
N PRO A 188 7.06 9.71 -1.11
CA PRO A 188 5.67 9.70 -1.57
C PRO A 188 5.38 10.76 -2.63
N ARG A 189 6.32 11.68 -2.93
CA ARG A 189 6.13 12.74 -3.92
C ARG A 189 5.84 12.20 -5.31
N PRO A 190 5.05 12.92 -6.12
CA PRO A 190 5.04 12.72 -7.57
C PRO A 190 6.44 12.91 -8.15
N ALA A 191 6.87 12.03 -9.05
CA ALA A 191 8.23 11.99 -9.60
C ALA A 191 8.70 13.29 -10.31
N TYR A 192 7.77 14.17 -10.66
CA TYR A 192 8.05 15.47 -11.32
C TYR A 192 8.11 16.64 -10.33
N GLN A 193 7.90 16.39 -9.03
CA GLN A 193 7.94 17.44 -8.01
C GLN A 193 9.28 17.41 -7.29
N ASP A 194 10.10 18.41 -7.59
CA ASP A 194 11.31 18.71 -6.83
C ASP A 194 11.25 20.17 -6.38
N THR A 195 10.63 20.39 -5.21
CA THR A 195 10.43 21.73 -4.66
C THR A 195 10.86 21.71 -3.19
N PRO A 196 12.12 22.04 -2.88
CA PRO A 196 12.67 21.93 -1.51
C PRO A 196 11.90 22.70 -0.44
N GLN A 197 11.33 23.84 -0.81
CA GLN A 197 10.56 24.72 0.11
C GLN A 197 9.15 24.19 0.43
N ARG A 198 8.71 23.13 -0.26
CA ARG A 198 7.34 22.63 -0.10
C ARG A 198 7.21 21.75 1.12
N VAL A 199 6.27 22.09 1.99
CA VAL A 199 5.82 21.23 3.08
C VAL A 199 4.79 20.24 2.52
N TYR A 200 5.06 18.96 2.69
CA TYR A 200 4.14 17.88 2.39
C TYR A 200 3.42 17.44 3.67
N LYS A 201 2.18 17.04 3.54
CA LYS A 201 1.38 16.51 4.64
C LYS A 201 0.92 15.10 4.30
N MET A 202 1.10 14.19 5.24
CA MET A 202 0.71 12.78 5.13
C MET A 202 -0.14 12.39 6.33
N ALA A 203 -1.32 11.83 6.08
CA ALA A 203 -2.13 11.22 7.13
C ALA A 203 -1.79 9.73 7.23
N VAL A 204 -1.46 9.30 8.45
CA VAL A 204 -1.12 7.91 8.79
C VAL A 204 -1.79 7.58 10.10
N ASP A 205 -2.70 6.60 10.07
CA ASP A 205 -3.55 6.26 11.21
C ASP A 205 -4.28 7.54 11.72
N ASP A 206 -4.22 7.83 13.00
CA ASP A 206 -4.79 9.03 13.62
C ASP A 206 -3.79 10.22 13.65
N TRP A 207 -2.75 10.21 12.80
CA TRP A 207 -1.71 11.22 12.80
C TRP A 207 -1.61 11.97 11.47
N GLU A 208 -1.47 13.31 11.54
CA GLU A 208 -1.03 14.15 10.43
C GLU A 208 0.46 14.48 10.61
N VAL A 209 1.26 14.16 9.60
CA VAL A 209 2.71 14.38 9.58
C VAL A 209 3.05 15.40 8.51
N ALA A 210 3.73 16.50 8.91
CA ALA A 210 4.26 17.50 7.99
C ALA A 210 5.77 17.34 7.84
N PHE A 211 6.27 17.35 6.60
CA PHE A 211 7.69 17.18 6.31
C PHE A 211 8.10 17.91 5.04
N ARG A 212 9.39 18.24 4.93
CA ARG A 212 10.03 18.72 3.70
C ARG A 212 11.08 17.74 3.22
N ILE A 213 11.40 17.80 1.92
CA ILE A 213 12.43 16.96 1.34
C ILE A 213 13.44 17.84 0.62
N GLU A 214 14.69 17.72 1.03
CA GLU A 214 15.82 18.45 0.46
C GLU A 214 17.07 17.55 0.43
N ASN A 215 17.80 17.56 -0.68
CA ASN A 215 19.07 16.83 -0.84
C ASN A 215 19.03 15.34 -0.44
N GLY A 216 17.90 14.66 -0.71
CA GLY A 216 17.74 13.23 -0.38
C GLY A 216 17.35 12.94 1.07
N THR A 217 17.15 13.98 1.89
CA THR A 217 16.69 13.87 3.28
C THR A 217 15.29 14.43 3.42
N ALA A 218 14.42 13.69 4.09
CA ALA A 218 13.11 14.16 4.54
C ALA A 218 13.20 14.60 6.00
N LEU A 219 12.95 15.88 6.26
CA LEU A 219 12.87 16.44 7.61
C LEU A 219 11.42 16.51 8.07
N ILE A 220 11.07 15.77 9.10
CA ILE A 220 9.75 15.82 9.76
C ILE A 220 9.70 17.04 10.65
N GLU A 221 8.78 17.95 10.39
CA GLU A 221 8.67 19.25 11.06
C GLU A 221 7.48 19.34 12.02
N ALA A 222 6.47 18.52 11.85
CA ALA A 222 5.34 18.42 12.76
C ALA A 222 4.67 17.05 12.70
N VAL A 223 4.18 16.60 13.85
CA VAL A 223 3.30 15.44 13.99
C VAL A 223 2.20 15.83 14.97
N MET A 224 0.95 15.71 14.52
CA MET A 224 -0.23 16.07 15.30
C MET A 224 -1.25 14.95 15.20
N GLU A 225 -2.02 14.74 16.26
CA GLU A 225 -3.21 13.88 16.17
C GLU A 225 -4.19 14.52 15.18
N ALA A 226 -4.72 13.71 14.26
CA ALA A 226 -5.72 14.16 13.32
C ALA A 226 -6.99 14.56 14.10
N ALA A 227 -7.54 15.74 13.79
CA ALA A 227 -8.84 16.10 14.34
C ALA A 227 -9.89 15.11 13.82
N GLY A 228 -10.51 14.36 14.73
CA GLY A 228 -11.54 13.36 14.44
C GLY A 228 -12.81 13.92 13.78
#